data_9b25c1b08eb26b5e096c5281cf62a4d7
#
_entry.id   9b25c1b08eb26b5e096c5281cf62a4d7
#
_cell.length_a   1.000
_cell.length_b   1.000
_cell.length_c   1.000
_cell.angle_alpha   90.00
_cell.angle_beta   90.00
_cell.angle_gamma   90.00
#
_symmetry.space_group_name_H-M   'P 1'
#
loop_
_entity.id
_entity.type
_entity.pdbx_description
1 polymer ?
#
loop_
_entity_poly.entity_id
_entity_poly.type
_entity_poly.pdbx_seq_one_letter_code
_entity_poly.pdbx_strand_id
1 'polypeptide(L)'
;MKHPNKTLRRVLLAAVLAVSFCVQALALPAYLIPGGSAVGVRLNAPGLVITGLEDGAAAQAAGLRCGDLITKCAGSPVRSAQALSQRLQSGEAVVLQVQRGGQAAEFLVQPARSGTRWCLGAQVRDHISGIGTVTF
;
A
#
# COMPACT_ATOMS: atom_id res chain seq x y z
N MET A 1 77.95 -30.76 -3.15
CA MET A 1 76.76 -29.96 -3.40
C MET A 1 75.55 -30.88 -3.52
N LYS A 2 74.71 -30.91 -2.50
CA LYS A 2 73.45 -31.76 -2.48
C LYS A 2 72.43 -31.16 -3.38
N HIS A 3 72.02 -31.87 -4.44
CA HIS A 3 70.88 -31.47 -5.27
C HIS A 3 69.59 -31.46 -4.41
N PRO A 4 68.86 -30.39 -4.38
CA PRO A 4 67.62 -30.38 -3.66
C PRO A 4 66.65 -31.41 -4.29
N ASN A 5 66.16 -32.35 -3.47
CA ASN A 5 65.27 -33.44 -3.89
C ASN A 5 64.10 -32.86 -4.66
N LYS A 6 63.93 -33.32 -5.90
CA LYS A 6 62.82 -32.89 -6.79
C LYS A 6 61.45 -33.12 -6.14
N THR A 7 61.38 -34.06 -5.26
CA THR A 7 60.17 -34.37 -4.43
C THR A 7 59.90 -33.26 -3.42
N LEU A 8 60.93 -32.78 -2.69
CA LEU A 8 60.80 -31.71 -1.71
C LEU A 8 60.34 -30.40 -2.38
N ARG A 9 60.85 -30.09 -3.55
CA ARG A 9 60.46 -28.91 -4.32
C ARG A 9 59.01 -29.00 -4.82
N ARG A 10 58.55 -30.21 -5.20
CA ARG A 10 57.13 -30.45 -5.61
C ARG A 10 56.16 -30.33 -4.43
N VAL A 11 56.55 -30.84 -3.25
CA VAL A 11 55.75 -30.71 -2.03
C VAL A 11 55.66 -29.26 -1.58
N LEU A 12 56.72 -28.52 -1.67
CA LEU A 12 56.75 -27.10 -1.30
C LEU A 12 55.90 -26.26 -2.25
N LEU A 13 55.92 -26.58 -3.54
CA LEU A 13 55.08 -25.91 -4.57
C LEU A 13 53.58 -26.23 -4.38
N ALA A 14 53.26 -27.47 -4.03
CA ALA A 14 51.90 -27.88 -3.73
C ALA A 14 51.34 -27.21 -2.44
N ALA A 15 52.19 -27.07 -1.42
CA ALA A 15 51.85 -26.37 -0.18
C ALA A 15 51.55 -24.88 -0.41
N VAL A 16 52.38 -24.21 -1.22
CA VAL A 16 52.19 -22.79 -1.58
C VAL A 16 50.90 -22.60 -2.39
N LEU A 17 50.61 -23.52 -3.32
CA LEU A 17 49.38 -23.49 -4.11
C LEU A 17 48.14 -23.70 -3.23
N ALA A 18 48.19 -24.64 -2.27
CA ALA A 18 47.08 -24.89 -1.34
C ALA A 18 46.78 -23.71 -0.41
N VAL A 19 47.83 -23.06 0.10
CA VAL A 19 47.68 -21.85 0.92
C VAL A 19 47.14 -20.67 0.10
N SER A 20 47.55 -20.55 -1.17
CA SER A 20 47.04 -19.51 -2.07
C SER A 20 45.56 -19.65 -2.38
N PHE A 21 45.04 -20.89 -2.38
CA PHE A 21 43.62 -21.17 -2.62
C PHE A 21 42.72 -20.89 -1.40
N CYS A 22 43.25 -21.02 -0.18
CA CYS A 22 42.50 -20.75 1.06
C CYS A 22 42.25 -19.26 1.32
N VAL A 23 43.06 -18.36 0.75
CA VAL A 23 42.93 -16.92 1.03
C VAL A 23 41.76 -16.27 0.28
N GLN A 24 41.25 -16.91 -0.77
CA GLN A 24 40.15 -16.35 -1.56
C GLN A 24 38.75 -16.58 -0.98
N ALA A 25 38.62 -17.44 0.03
CA ALA A 25 37.35 -17.78 0.64
C ALA A 25 36.85 -16.79 1.73
N LEU A 26 37.63 -15.76 2.08
CA LEU A 26 37.29 -14.82 3.17
C LEU A 26 36.73 -13.46 2.69
N ALA A 27 36.45 -13.31 1.41
CA ALA A 27 35.92 -12.06 0.86
C ALA A 27 34.37 -12.10 0.65
N LEU A 28 33.65 -12.69 1.59
CA LEU A 28 32.22 -12.44 1.68
C LEU A 28 32.03 -11.14 2.46
N PRO A 29 31.39 -10.12 1.89
CA PRO A 29 31.07 -8.92 2.65
C PRO A 29 30.18 -9.31 3.81
N ALA A 30 30.62 -9.02 5.03
CA ALA A 30 29.91 -9.35 6.27
C ALA A 30 28.58 -8.60 6.42
N TYR A 31 28.32 -7.62 5.57
CA TYR A 31 27.11 -6.81 5.57
C TYR A 31 26.68 -6.53 4.14
N LEU A 32 25.51 -7.06 3.77
CA LEU A 32 24.73 -6.62 2.63
C LEU A 32 23.85 -5.47 3.12
N ILE A 33 24.17 -4.26 2.74
CA ILE A 33 23.25 -3.13 2.92
C ILE A 33 22.28 -3.21 1.74
N PRO A 34 21.01 -3.58 1.95
CA PRO A 34 20.05 -3.54 0.87
C PRO A 34 19.93 -2.08 0.43
N GLY A 35 20.37 -1.79 -0.79
CA GLY A 35 20.18 -0.50 -1.42
C GLY A 35 18.68 -0.31 -1.63
N GLY A 36 18.11 0.73 -1.05
CA GLY A 36 16.72 1.07 -1.24
C GLY A 36 16.38 2.31 -0.43
N SER A 37 15.54 3.16 -1.00
CA SER A 37 14.98 4.33 -0.32
C SER A 37 13.52 4.07 0.00
N ALA A 38 13.09 4.40 1.21
CA ALA A 38 11.69 4.41 1.56
C ALA A 38 11.01 5.55 0.79
N VAL A 39 10.03 5.21 -0.03
CA VAL A 39 9.23 6.18 -0.78
C VAL A 39 7.81 6.15 -0.25
N GLY A 40 7.34 7.29 0.22
CA GLY A 40 5.94 7.52 0.54
C GLY A 40 5.19 7.97 -0.70
N VAL A 41 4.21 7.21 -1.14
CA VAL A 41 3.31 7.60 -2.22
C VAL A 41 1.97 8.01 -1.62
N ARG A 42 1.52 9.21 -1.94
CA ARG A 42 0.18 9.69 -1.60
C ARG A 42 -0.60 9.92 -2.89
N LEU A 43 -1.66 9.16 -3.06
CA LEU A 43 -2.60 9.33 -4.16
C LEU A 43 -3.81 10.12 -3.65
N ASN A 44 -4.03 11.30 -4.21
CA ASN A 44 -5.22 12.08 -3.93
C ASN A 44 -6.31 11.65 -4.92
N ALA A 45 -7.37 11.07 -4.39
CA ALA A 45 -8.55 10.74 -5.20
C ALA A 45 -9.42 12.00 -5.41
N PRO A 46 -10.09 12.17 -6.57
CA PRO A 46 -11.01 13.27 -6.81
C PRO A 46 -12.34 13.12 -6.04
N GLY A 47 -12.37 12.36 -4.97
CA GLY A 47 -13.53 12.05 -4.14
C GLY A 47 -13.16 11.19 -2.94
N LEU A 48 -14.14 10.49 -2.40
CA LEU A 48 -13.99 9.62 -1.25
C LEU A 48 -14.08 8.17 -1.67
N VAL A 49 -13.06 7.37 -1.39
CA VAL A 49 -13.06 5.93 -1.64
C VAL A 49 -13.70 5.19 -0.47
N ILE A 50 -14.67 4.34 -0.76
CA ILE A 50 -15.25 3.44 0.24
C ILE A 50 -14.29 2.30 0.50
N THR A 51 -13.78 2.20 1.71
CA THR A 51 -12.82 1.15 2.12
C THR A 51 -13.47 0.05 2.96
N GLY A 52 -14.63 0.29 3.52
CA GLY A 52 -15.39 -0.67 4.29
C GLY A 52 -16.87 -0.28 4.36
N LEU A 53 -17.72 -1.26 4.55
CA LEU A 53 -19.15 -1.11 4.78
C LEU A 53 -19.53 -1.92 6.01
N GLU A 54 -20.40 -1.35 6.84
CA GLU A 54 -20.99 -2.07 7.97
C GLU A 54 -22.17 -2.91 7.45
N ASP A 55 -22.31 -4.10 7.99
CA ASP A 55 -23.39 -5.02 7.60
C ASP A 55 -24.77 -4.44 7.96
N GLY A 56 -25.67 -4.45 6.97
CA GLY A 56 -27.00 -3.88 7.13
C GLY A 56 -27.06 -2.35 7.15
N ALA A 57 -25.93 -1.67 6.92
CA ALA A 57 -25.90 -0.22 6.91
C ALA A 57 -26.60 0.40 5.69
N ALA A 58 -26.95 1.68 5.83
CA ALA A 58 -27.65 2.44 4.79
C ALA A 58 -26.91 2.42 3.44
N ALA A 59 -25.60 2.53 3.45
CA ALA A 59 -24.77 2.47 2.25
C ALA A 59 -24.85 1.10 1.56
N GLN A 60 -24.80 0.01 2.33
CA GLN A 60 -24.91 -1.34 1.80
C GLN A 60 -26.32 -1.61 1.23
N ALA A 61 -27.35 -1.20 1.95
CA ALA A 61 -28.74 -1.33 1.52
C ALA A 61 -29.02 -0.56 0.21
N ALA A 62 -28.35 0.57 0.00
CA ALA A 62 -28.43 1.34 -1.23
C ALA A 62 -27.64 0.74 -2.41
N GLY A 63 -26.86 -0.32 -2.18
CA GLY A 63 -26.06 -1.00 -3.21
C GLY A 63 -24.67 -0.44 -3.42
N LEU A 64 -24.17 0.38 -2.50
CA LEU A 64 -22.75 0.82 -2.50
C LEU A 64 -21.81 -0.36 -2.17
N ARG A 65 -20.60 -0.31 -2.64
CA ARG A 65 -19.59 -1.37 -2.47
C ARG A 65 -18.23 -0.80 -2.09
N CYS A 66 -17.41 -1.62 -1.46
CA CYS A 66 -15.99 -1.29 -1.27
C CYS A 66 -15.30 -1.06 -2.62
N GLY A 67 -14.47 -0.05 -2.71
CA GLY A 67 -13.82 0.38 -3.94
C GLY A 67 -14.58 1.45 -4.74
N ASP A 68 -15.81 1.76 -4.38
CA ASP A 68 -16.55 2.86 -4.99
C ASP A 68 -15.93 4.21 -4.62
N LEU A 69 -15.83 5.10 -5.61
CA LEU A 69 -15.36 6.47 -5.43
C LEU A 69 -16.56 7.44 -5.42
N ILE A 70 -16.89 7.98 -4.27
CA ILE A 70 -17.94 8.99 -4.13
C ILE A 70 -17.39 10.32 -4.62
N THR A 71 -17.95 10.84 -5.70
CA THR A 71 -17.50 12.11 -6.31
C THR A 71 -18.40 13.28 -5.93
N LYS A 72 -19.71 13.04 -5.78
CA LYS A 72 -20.69 14.08 -5.40
C LYS A 72 -21.70 13.55 -4.41
N CYS A 73 -22.22 14.45 -3.59
CA CYS A 73 -23.36 14.24 -2.69
C CYS A 73 -24.35 15.38 -2.89
N ALA A 74 -25.61 15.05 -3.16
CA ALA A 74 -26.65 16.02 -3.47
C ALA A 74 -26.23 17.05 -4.56
N GLY A 75 -25.64 16.55 -5.65
CA GLY A 75 -25.21 17.36 -6.78
C GLY A 75 -23.89 18.14 -6.57
N SER A 76 -23.38 18.22 -5.35
CA SER A 76 -22.15 18.99 -5.04
C SER A 76 -20.95 18.08 -4.83
N PRO A 77 -19.74 18.44 -5.30
CA PRO A 77 -18.55 17.65 -5.16
C PRO A 77 -18.17 17.44 -3.68
N VAL A 78 -17.71 16.23 -3.35
CA VAL A 78 -17.29 15.86 -2.01
C VAL A 78 -15.83 15.42 -2.08
N ARG A 79 -14.95 16.11 -1.30
CA ARG A 79 -13.52 15.84 -1.27
C ARG A 79 -12.99 15.43 0.10
N SER A 80 -13.82 15.50 1.14
CA SER A 80 -13.44 15.10 2.49
C SER A 80 -14.57 14.37 3.19
N ALA A 81 -14.23 13.43 4.08
CA ALA A 81 -15.19 12.71 4.89
C ALA A 81 -16.02 13.65 5.78
N GLN A 82 -15.40 14.75 6.25
CA GLN A 82 -16.10 15.76 7.04
C GLN A 82 -17.19 16.48 6.22
N ALA A 83 -16.91 16.86 4.97
CA ALA A 83 -17.87 17.49 4.09
C ALA A 83 -19.06 16.56 3.79
N LEU A 84 -18.79 15.26 3.59
CA LEU A 84 -19.84 14.26 3.45
C LEU A 84 -20.70 14.17 4.72
N SER A 85 -20.06 14.02 5.87
CA SER A 85 -20.76 13.93 7.16
C SER A 85 -21.67 15.14 7.43
N GLN A 86 -21.19 16.37 7.13
CA GLN A 86 -22.00 17.58 7.30
C GLN A 86 -23.28 17.57 6.45
N ARG A 87 -23.20 17.04 5.23
CA ARG A 87 -24.38 16.97 4.33
C ARG A 87 -25.38 15.90 4.75
N LEU A 88 -24.93 14.88 5.47
CA LEU A 88 -25.81 13.84 6.00
C LEU A 88 -26.58 14.27 7.25
N GLN A 89 -26.19 15.38 7.89
CA GLN A 89 -26.80 15.83 9.15
C GLN A 89 -28.29 16.23 9.01
N SER A 90 -28.77 16.52 7.81
CA SER A 90 -30.19 16.74 7.56
C SER A 90 -31.03 15.46 7.81
N GLY A 91 -30.41 14.29 7.74
CA GLY A 91 -31.09 13.01 7.86
C GLY A 91 -32.00 12.68 6.68
N GLU A 92 -32.02 13.49 5.65
CA GLU A 92 -32.77 13.27 4.43
C GLU A 92 -32.09 12.31 3.47
N ALA A 93 -32.84 11.68 2.59
CA ALA A 93 -32.28 10.85 1.53
C ALA A 93 -31.42 11.72 0.60
N VAL A 94 -30.21 11.26 0.34
CA VAL A 94 -29.25 11.98 -0.52
C VAL A 94 -28.88 11.13 -1.73
N VAL A 95 -28.71 11.78 -2.87
CA VAL A 95 -28.18 11.14 -4.07
C VAL A 95 -26.65 11.22 -4.03
N LEU A 96 -26.00 10.07 -4.01
CA LEU A 96 -24.56 9.94 -4.13
C LEU A 96 -24.19 9.59 -5.56
N GLN A 97 -23.37 10.40 -6.18
CA GLN A 97 -22.75 10.09 -7.47
C GLN A 97 -21.42 9.39 -7.21
N VAL A 98 -21.32 8.18 -7.76
CA VAL A 98 -20.22 7.25 -7.48
C VAL A 98 -19.58 6.82 -8.79
N GLN A 99 -18.31 6.64 -8.79
CA GLN A 99 -17.54 6.05 -9.88
C GLN A 99 -17.16 4.63 -9.50
N ARG A 100 -17.62 3.65 -10.29
CA ARG A 100 -17.34 2.22 -10.09
C ARG A 100 -16.76 1.66 -11.38
N GLY A 101 -15.52 1.18 -11.32
CA GLY A 101 -14.85 0.62 -12.51
C GLY A 101 -14.75 1.60 -13.69
N GLY A 102 -14.64 2.90 -13.42
CA GLY A 102 -14.58 3.94 -14.46
C GLY A 102 -15.94 4.43 -14.93
N GLN A 103 -17.05 3.82 -14.50
CA GLN A 103 -18.40 4.23 -14.87
C GLN A 103 -19.06 5.02 -13.74
N ALA A 104 -19.78 6.07 -14.08
CA ALA A 104 -20.57 6.84 -13.13
C ALA A 104 -21.92 6.15 -12.87
N ALA A 105 -22.30 6.05 -11.60
CA ALA A 105 -23.57 5.55 -11.16
C ALA A 105 -24.12 6.45 -10.05
N GLU A 106 -25.43 6.51 -9.91
CA GLU A 106 -26.10 7.27 -8.86
C GLU A 106 -26.85 6.33 -7.92
N PHE A 107 -26.71 6.58 -6.64
CA PHE A 107 -27.37 5.82 -5.58
C PHE A 107 -28.11 6.76 -4.65
N LEU A 108 -29.39 6.48 -4.45
CA LEU A 108 -30.19 7.15 -3.43
C LEU A 108 -29.94 6.44 -2.09
N VAL A 109 -29.41 7.15 -1.14
CA VAL A 109 -29.07 6.61 0.18
C VAL A 109 -29.83 7.37 1.24
N GLN A 110 -30.56 6.65 2.08
CA GLN A 110 -31.22 7.19 3.27
C GLN A 110 -30.24 7.02 4.44
N PRO A 111 -29.64 8.13 5.00
CA PRO A 111 -28.76 8.02 6.14
C PRO A 111 -29.45 7.34 7.33
N ALA A 112 -28.73 6.53 8.04
CA ALA A 112 -29.19 5.93 9.28
C ALA A 112 -28.68 6.72 10.49
N ARG A 113 -29.46 6.76 11.56
CA ARG A 113 -29.06 7.42 12.80
C ARG A 113 -28.21 6.47 13.63
N SER A 114 -27.01 6.91 13.97
CA SER A 114 -26.10 6.24 14.90
C SER A 114 -25.81 7.17 16.06
N GLY A 115 -26.47 6.93 17.20
CA GLY A 115 -26.45 7.85 18.34
C GLY A 115 -27.04 9.21 18.00
N THR A 116 -26.22 10.25 18.07
CA THR A 116 -26.60 11.64 17.79
C THR A 116 -26.27 12.09 16.34
N ARG A 117 -25.66 11.22 15.52
CA ARG A 117 -25.21 11.56 14.18
C ARG A 117 -25.92 10.73 13.12
N TRP A 118 -26.08 11.33 11.95
CA TRP A 118 -26.50 10.62 10.75
C TRP A 118 -25.28 10.11 10.00
N CYS A 119 -25.30 8.85 9.62
CA CYS A 119 -24.19 8.20 8.93
C CYS A 119 -24.68 7.26 7.83
N LEU A 120 -23.73 6.88 6.96
CA LEU A 120 -23.97 5.90 5.90
C LEU A 120 -23.64 4.46 6.35
N GLY A 121 -22.87 4.31 7.44
CA GLY A 121 -22.26 3.05 7.82
C GLY A 121 -21.21 2.59 6.81
N ALA A 122 -20.48 3.56 6.26
CA ALA A 122 -19.38 3.34 5.33
C ALA A 122 -18.11 3.99 5.85
N GLN A 123 -17.01 3.25 5.77
CA GLN A 123 -15.66 3.81 5.99
C GLN A 123 -15.18 4.42 4.69
N VAL A 124 -14.83 5.69 4.72
CA VAL A 124 -14.37 6.45 3.55
C VAL A 124 -13.00 7.05 3.79
N ARG A 125 -12.21 7.16 2.72
CA ARG A 125 -10.91 7.82 2.72
C ARG A 125 -10.80 8.79 1.55
N ASP A 126 -10.23 9.96 1.81
CA ASP A 126 -9.99 11.01 0.82
C ASP A 126 -8.61 10.88 0.15
N HIS A 127 -7.74 10.08 0.71
CA HIS A 127 -6.41 9.78 0.17
C HIS A 127 -6.01 8.34 0.45
N ILE A 128 -5.22 7.78 -0.45
CA ILE A 128 -4.59 6.48 -0.28
C ILE A 128 -3.10 6.75 -0.13
N SER A 129 -2.52 6.35 1.00
CA SER A 129 -1.09 6.44 1.24
C SER A 129 -0.49 5.05 1.34
N GLY A 130 0.62 4.83 0.67
CA GLY A 130 1.42 3.62 0.75
C GLY A 130 2.87 3.96 1.02
N ILE A 131 3.55 3.11 1.77
CA ILE A 131 4.99 3.17 1.96
C ILE A 131 5.57 1.96 1.23
N GLY A 132 6.46 2.20 0.31
CA GLY A 132 7.19 1.18 -0.42
C GLY A 132 8.70 1.39 -0.31
N THR A 133 9.46 0.33 -0.55
CA THR A 133 10.91 0.41 -0.70
C THR A 133 11.23 0.21 -2.17
N VAL A 134 11.88 1.18 -2.77
CA VAL A 134 12.43 1.05 -4.12
C VAL A 134 13.81 0.43 -3.99
N THR A 135 13.98 -0.80 -4.48
CA THR A 135 15.26 -1.48 -4.60
C THR A 135 15.77 -1.32 -6.03
N PHE A 136 17.04 -0.97 -6.17
CA PHE A 136 17.74 -0.81 -7.46
C PHE A 136 19.09 -1.50 -7.42
#